data_c7095e98c62f2dca8772bd6165c57768
#
_entry.id   c7095e98c62f2dca8772bd6165c57768
#
_cell.length_a   1.000
_cell.length_b   1.000
_cell.length_c   1.000
_cell.angle_alpha   90.00
_cell.angle_beta   90.00
_cell.angle_gamma   90.00
#
_symmetry.space_group_name_H-M   'P 1'
#
loop_
_entity.id
_entity.type
_entity.pdbx_description
1 polymer ?
#
loop_
_entity_poly.entity_id
_entity_poly.type
_entity_poly.pdbx_seq_one_letter_code
_entity_poly.pdbx_strand_id
1 'polypeptide(L)'
;MRDLTGARGISFTRRFPRVGELSSAVTVRVQTLDNTAAVRCDDTSTLPFVAFARCDYATAVETITFAPGEATKTSFVSLINDVFPEPDENVTLALSSVTAGVQIGPPSTMTLRIVSDDISATPASANPVVSSDFSFFVRQQYLDFFGREPDPAGFAAWKGTLDNCPDPFNASRTSVSANCDRVSVSTKFFRSQEFELKGGYVFNFYRVSFGRLPRYSEIIPDMASLTATNDAEFFDKKAAFTYSFVQRQEFRNLYDVRPNAQFVDALMDRYSLQQITTPNPATPDDTSQANKITLTRADLTSRLNGGTMTRAQVVRALANSNEVSAAEANSSFVAMQYFGYLRRDPDQGGFDAWLRTINDNPADIRSMVNGFMNSTEYRLRFGTP
;
A
#
# COMPACT_ATOMS: atom_id res chain seq x y z
N MET A 1 -17.81 7.18 18.49
CA MET A 1 -18.99 7.79 17.81
C MET A 1 -19.41 6.81 16.75
N ARG A 2 -20.47 6.07 16.99
CA ARG A 2 -20.97 5.01 16.09
C ARG A 2 -21.59 5.64 14.85
N ASP A 3 -21.17 5.27 13.68
CA ASP A 3 -21.94 5.50 12.46
C ASP A 3 -22.60 4.17 12.04
N LEU A 4 -23.89 4.03 12.32
CA LEU A 4 -24.68 2.86 12.05
C LEU A 4 -25.15 2.74 10.58
N THR A 5 -24.65 3.58 9.68
CA THR A 5 -25.12 3.63 8.28
C THR A 5 -24.28 2.82 7.31
N GLY A 6 -23.31 2.02 7.76
CA GLY A 6 -22.57 1.05 6.93
C GLY A 6 -21.67 1.63 5.83
N ALA A 7 -21.70 2.93 5.59
CA ALA A 7 -21.02 3.58 4.46
C ALA A 7 -19.77 4.40 4.86
N ARG A 8 -19.55 4.62 6.15
CA ARG A 8 -18.35 5.33 6.63
C ARG A 8 -17.64 4.46 7.65
N GLY A 9 -16.42 4.09 7.32
CA GLY A 9 -15.56 3.38 8.25
C GLY A 9 -15.36 4.16 9.54
N ILE A 10 -15.21 3.43 10.63
CA ILE A 10 -14.80 4.02 11.90
C ILE A 10 -13.36 4.48 11.71
N SER A 11 -13.09 5.75 11.98
CA SER A 11 -11.75 6.30 11.96
C SER A 11 -11.49 7.13 13.20
N PHE A 12 -10.28 7.06 13.71
CA PHE A 12 -9.85 7.99 14.74
C PHE A 12 -9.29 9.27 14.09
N THR A 13 -9.80 10.40 14.56
CA THR A 13 -9.28 11.72 14.20
C THR A 13 -8.45 12.27 15.36
N ARG A 14 -7.20 12.62 15.10
CA ARG A 14 -6.35 13.27 16.10
C ARG A 14 -5.89 14.63 15.62
N ARG A 15 -5.98 15.60 16.53
CA ARG A 15 -5.48 16.96 16.33
C ARG A 15 -4.03 17.04 16.85
N PHE A 16 -3.14 17.54 16.01
CA PHE A 16 -1.74 17.79 16.34
C PHE A 16 -1.53 19.31 16.47
N PRO A 17 -1.15 19.82 17.65
CA PRO A 17 -0.83 21.21 17.81
C PRO A 17 0.60 21.51 17.35
N ARG A 18 0.80 22.67 16.73
CA ARG A 18 2.09 23.30 16.49
C ARG A 18 2.22 24.49 17.42
N VAL A 19 3.35 24.63 18.10
CA VAL A 19 3.66 25.74 19.00
C VAL A 19 4.94 26.45 18.55
N GLY A 20 5.11 27.69 18.95
CA GLY A 20 6.26 28.52 18.59
C GLY A 20 6.03 29.35 17.33
N GLU A 21 7.08 29.54 16.54
CA GLU A 21 7.04 30.35 15.31
C GLU A 21 6.14 29.69 14.24
N LEU A 22 5.16 30.44 13.75
CA LEU A 22 4.19 29.96 12.75
C LEU A 22 4.39 30.55 11.36
N SER A 23 5.36 31.39 11.12
CA SER A 23 5.56 32.14 9.86
C SER A 23 6.02 31.27 8.69
N SER A 24 6.61 30.10 8.95
CA SER A 24 7.10 29.18 7.90
C SER A 24 6.23 27.92 7.81
N ALA A 25 6.22 27.28 6.65
CA ALA A 25 5.62 25.95 6.50
C ALA A 25 6.48 24.91 7.25
N VAL A 26 5.82 23.92 7.87
CA VAL A 26 6.45 22.82 8.59
C VAL A 26 5.78 21.52 8.24
N THR A 27 6.57 20.48 7.97
CA THR A 27 6.06 19.12 7.76
C THR A 27 6.43 18.21 8.93
N VAL A 28 5.51 17.33 9.27
CA VAL A 28 5.68 16.29 10.30
C VAL A 28 5.14 14.98 9.76
N ARG A 29 5.90 13.90 9.93
CA ARG A 29 5.44 12.55 9.62
C ARG A 29 4.70 11.97 10.82
N VAL A 30 3.48 11.46 10.57
CA VAL A 30 2.67 10.68 11.50
C VAL A 30 2.58 9.25 10.97
N GLN A 31 2.79 8.26 11.82
CA GLN A 31 2.64 6.87 11.42
C GLN A 31 2.16 5.99 12.56
N THR A 32 1.44 4.91 12.23
CA THR A 32 1.20 3.81 13.16
C THR A 32 2.51 3.04 13.38
N LEU A 33 2.72 2.57 14.60
CA LEU A 33 3.77 1.60 14.93
C LEU A 33 3.14 0.22 14.95
N ASP A 34 3.19 -0.45 13.81
CA ASP A 34 2.50 -1.72 13.64
C ASP A 34 3.26 -2.85 14.34
N ASN A 35 2.54 -3.69 15.06
CA ASN A 35 3.09 -4.92 15.60
C ASN A 35 3.21 -5.96 14.47
N THR A 36 4.40 -6.56 14.35
CA THR A 36 4.73 -7.55 13.31
C THR A 36 4.58 -8.99 13.78
N ALA A 37 4.10 -9.23 15.00
CA ALA A 37 3.85 -10.58 15.48
C ALA A 37 2.83 -11.30 14.59
N ALA A 38 3.08 -12.59 14.30
CA ALA A 38 2.23 -13.41 13.45
C ALA A 38 1.05 -13.99 14.23
N VAL A 39 0.25 -13.12 14.87
CA VAL A 39 -0.98 -13.50 15.55
C VAL A 39 -2.11 -13.61 14.55
N ARG A 40 -3.00 -14.59 14.73
CA ARG A 40 -4.23 -14.72 13.91
C ARG A 40 -5.27 -13.74 14.43
N CYS A 41 -6.11 -13.21 13.55
CA CYS A 41 -7.16 -12.26 13.94
C CYS A 41 -8.25 -12.89 14.82
N ASP A 42 -8.40 -14.21 14.79
CA ASP A 42 -9.31 -14.95 15.67
C ASP A 42 -8.65 -15.41 16.98
N ASP A 43 -7.38 -15.09 17.23
CA ASP A 43 -6.68 -15.38 18.49
C ASP A 43 -6.60 -14.13 19.37
N THR A 44 -7.64 -13.89 20.12
CA THR A 44 -7.78 -12.76 21.05
C THR A 44 -7.04 -12.96 22.37
N SER A 45 -6.34 -14.07 22.54
CA SER A 45 -5.71 -14.48 23.81
C SER A 45 -4.21 -14.23 23.91
N THR A 46 -3.49 -14.27 22.78
CA THR A 46 -2.01 -14.23 22.77
C THR A 46 -1.46 -12.86 23.10
N LEU A 47 -2.07 -11.79 22.58
CA LEU A 47 -1.72 -10.38 22.86
C LEU A 47 -3.01 -9.55 23.01
N PRO A 48 -3.79 -9.75 24.06
CA PRO A 48 -5.19 -9.34 24.14
C PRO A 48 -5.43 -7.82 24.21
N PHE A 49 -4.39 -7.01 24.29
CA PHE A 49 -4.50 -5.55 24.40
C PHE A 49 -3.71 -4.81 23.30
N VAL A 50 -3.32 -5.54 22.26
CA VAL A 50 -2.48 -5.02 21.17
C VAL A 50 -3.21 -5.14 19.86
N ALA A 51 -3.53 -4.02 19.26
CA ALA A 51 -4.12 -3.95 17.93
C ALA A 51 -3.11 -4.29 16.82
N PHE A 52 -3.55 -4.99 15.81
CA PHE A 52 -2.76 -5.41 14.66
C PHE A 52 -3.25 -4.77 13.36
N ALA A 53 -2.34 -4.22 12.56
CA ALA A 53 -2.66 -3.59 11.28
C ALA A 53 -3.36 -4.52 10.29
N ARG A 54 -3.25 -5.83 10.47
CA ARG A 54 -3.91 -6.80 9.60
C ARG A 54 -5.35 -7.13 10.03
N CYS A 55 -5.70 -6.89 11.30
CA CYS A 55 -6.96 -7.27 11.93
C CYS A 55 -7.83 -6.04 12.22
N ASP A 56 -7.28 -5.06 12.94
CA ASP A 56 -8.04 -4.05 13.67
C ASP A 56 -8.00 -2.67 13.04
N TYR A 57 -6.94 -2.38 12.27
CA TYR A 57 -6.80 -1.09 11.60
C TYR A 57 -5.97 -1.21 10.30
N ALA A 58 -6.06 -0.19 9.44
CA ALA A 58 -5.15 -0.05 8.30
C ALA A 58 -3.90 0.74 8.72
N THR A 59 -2.71 0.25 8.35
CA THR A 59 -1.44 0.99 8.52
C THR A 59 -1.59 2.41 7.98
N ALA A 60 -1.31 3.40 8.81
CA ALA A 60 -1.34 4.81 8.45
C ALA A 60 0.08 5.39 8.45
N VAL A 61 0.44 6.05 7.34
CA VAL A 61 1.67 6.82 7.22
C VAL A 61 1.34 8.09 6.45
N GLU A 62 1.44 9.22 7.10
CA GLU A 62 1.07 10.52 6.53
C GLU A 62 2.15 11.56 6.79
N THR A 63 2.44 12.40 5.80
CA THR A 63 3.21 13.63 5.99
C THR A 63 2.25 14.80 6.05
N ILE A 64 2.09 15.36 7.24
CA ILE A 64 1.21 16.49 7.49
C ILE A 64 2.01 17.77 7.27
N THR A 65 1.48 18.68 6.44
CA THR A 65 2.05 20.02 6.22
C THR A 65 1.22 21.06 6.95
N PHE A 66 1.85 21.78 7.87
CA PHE A 66 1.32 23.00 8.45
C PHE A 66 1.72 24.17 7.56
N ALA A 67 0.76 24.84 6.96
CA ALA A 67 1.04 26.08 6.22
C ALA A 67 1.42 27.21 7.19
N PRO A 68 2.01 28.32 6.69
CA PRO A 68 2.22 29.48 7.52
C PRO A 68 0.93 29.95 8.19
N GLY A 69 0.99 30.19 9.50
CA GLY A 69 -0.16 30.56 10.34
C GLY A 69 -1.01 29.39 10.84
N GLU A 70 -0.80 28.17 10.37
CA GLU A 70 -1.54 27.01 10.86
C GLU A 70 -0.95 26.45 12.14
N ALA A 71 -1.79 26.37 13.18
CA ALA A 71 -1.41 25.85 14.49
C ALA A 71 -1.90 24.42 14.78
N THR A 72 -2.79 23.87 13.97
CA THR A 72 -3.35 22.52 14.21
C THR A 72 -3.60 21.77 12.92
N LYS A 73 -3.34 20.47 12.95
CA LYS A 73 -3.69 19.53 11.88
C LYS A 73 -4.33 18.28 12.47
N THR A 74 -5.00 17.51 11.61
CA THR A 74 -5.62 16.23 11.98
C THR A 74 -5.09 15.12 11.08
N SER A 75 -4.97 13.93 11.64
CA SER A 75 -4.70 12.70 10.92
C SER A 75 -5.72 11.63 11.30
N PHE A 76 -5.82 10.58 10.47
CA PHE A 76 -6.82 9.54 10.60
C PHE A 76 -6.14 8.16 10.65
N VAL A 77 -6.76 7.23 11.39
CA VAL A 77 -6.48 5.80 11.32
C VAL A 77 -7.80 5.10 11.00
N SER A 78 -7.85 4.38 9.90
CA SER A 78 -9.04 3.61 9.50
C SER A 78 -9.08 2.30 10.28
N LEU A 79 -10.19 2.05 10.98
CA LEU A 79 -10.41 0.80 11.70
C LEU A 79 -11.05 -0.24 10.79
N ILE A 80 -10.74 -1.51 11.03
CA ILE A 80 -11.40 -2.67 10.46
C ILE A 80 -12.42 -3.14 11.50
N ASN A 81 -13.66 -3.30 11.10
CA ASN A 81 -14.75 -3.74 11.98
C ASN A 81 -15.06 -5.19 11.64
N ASP A 82 -14.48 -6.12 12.37
CA ASP A 82 -14.78 -7.54 12.26
C ASP A 82 -15.95 -7.97 13.19
N VAL A 83 -16.07 -9.24 13.51
CA VAL A 83 -17.14 -9.75 14.39
C VAL A 83 -16.59 -10.63 15.52
N PHE A 84 -15.29 -10.53 15.80
CA PHE A 84 -14.70 -11.26 16.91
C PHE A 84 -14.89 -10.50 18.22
N PRO A 85 -15.40 -11.16 19.28
CA PRO A 85 -15.41 -10.58 20.60
C PRO A 85 -13.98 -10.45 21.15
N GLU A 86 -13.51 -9.24 21.33
CA GLU A 86 -12.15 -8.92 21.75
C GLU A 86 -12.15 -7.95 22.94
N PRO A 87 -11.09 -7.96 23.75
CA PRO A 87 -10.87 -6.87 24.68
C PRO A 87 -10.51 -5.60 23.93
N ASP A 88 -10.64 -4.46 24.60
CA ASP A 88 -10.16 -3.20 24.06
C ASP A 88 -8.65 -3.23 23.79
N GLU A 89 -8.23 -2.73 22.65
CA GLU A 89 -6.87 -2.84 22.15
C GLU A 89 -6.22 -1.48 21.94
N ASN A 90 -4.90 -1.47 21.80
CA ASN A 90 -4.13 -0.26 21.66
C ASN A 90 -3.27 -0.27 20.40
N VAL A 91 -3.33 0.83 19.64
CA VAL A 91 -2.39 1.14 18.56
C VAL A 91 -1.57 2.37 18.92
N THR A 92 -0.27 2.34 18.66
CA THR A 92 0.61 3.47 18.91
C THR A 92 0.81 4.29 17.63
N LEU A 93 0.61 5.59 17.72
CA LEU A 93 1.03 6.57 16.72
C LEU A 93 2.37 7.19 17.12
N ALA A 94 3.25 7.36 16.17
CA ALA A 94 4.52 8.05 16.34
C ALA A 94 4.63 9.28 15.44
N LEU A 95 5.26 10.32 15.97
CA LEU A 95 5.63 11.52 15.22
C LEU A 95 7.12 11.50 14.92
N SER A 96 7.49 11.90 13.72
CA SER A 96 8.87 12.18 13.33
C SER A 96 8.94 13.46 12.51
N SER A 97 9.99 14.26 12.74
CA SER A 97 10.17 15.51 11.99
C SER A 97 10.78 15.23 10.62
N VAL A 98 10.28 15.90 9.60
CA VAL A 98 10.85 15.89 8.25
C VAL A 98 11.39 17.27 7.83
N THR A 99 10.96 18.35 8.49
CA THR A 99 11.53 19.69 8.26
C THR A 99 12.73 19.92 9.17
N ALA A 100 13.87 20.32 8.58
CA ALA A 100 15.06 20.63 9.35
C ALA A 100 14.81 21.76 10.36
N GLY A 101 15.36 21.61 11.57
CA GLY A 101 15.20 22.58 12.65
C GLY A 101 13.88 22.49 13.43
N VAL A 102 12.96 21.62 13.03
CA VAL A 102 11.73 21.34 13.79
C VAL A 102 12.01 20.29 14.86
N GLN A 103 11.54 20.57 16.07
CA GLN A 103 11.59 19.61 17.17
C GLN A 103 10.18 19.10 17.49
N ILE A 104 10.10 17.82 17.76
CA ILE A 104 8.86 17.20 18.27
C ILE A 104 8.89 17.31 19.78
N GLY A 105 7.89 18.05 20.30
CA GLY A 105 7.70 18.12 21.75
C GLY A 105 7.22 16.78 22.32
N PRO A 106 7.56 16.45 23.56
CA PRO A 106 7.07 15.27 24.23
C PRO A 106 5.56 15.33 24.51
N PRO A 107 4.83 14.21 24.42
CA PRO A 107 5.30 12.93 23.94
C PRO A 107 5.34 12.86 22.40
N SER A 108 6.39 12.19 21.85
CA SER A 108 6.53 11.92 20.41
C SER A 108 5.69 10.71 19.94
N THR A 109 5.12 9.99 20.88
CA THR A 109 4.21 8.87 20.63
C THR A 109 2.90 9.07 21.39
N MET A 110 1.86 8.42 20.88
CA MET A 110 0.53 8.46 21.47
C MET A 110 -0.15 7.11 21.27
N THR A 111 -0.88 6.66 22.28
CA THR A 111 -1.71 5.46 22.20
C THR A 111 -3.15 5.86 21.86
N LEU A 112 -3.73 5.19 20.87
CA LEU A 112 -5.15 5.16 20.58
C LEU A 112 -5.71 3.85 21.10
N ARG A 113 -6.81 3.90 21.82
CA ARG A 113 -7.55 2.73 22.28
C ARG A 113 -8.69 2.44 21.30
N ILE A 114 -8.71 1.24 20.75
CA ILE A 114 -9.82 0.69 20.00
C ILE A 114 -10.74 0.02 21.02
N VAL A 115 -11.99 0.40 21.02
CA VAL A 115 -13.00 -0.18 21.93
C VAL A 115 -13.78 -1.20 21.13
N SER A 116 -13.72 -2.48 21.55
CA SER A 116 -14.52 -3.53 20.95
C SER A 116 -16.01 -3.25 21.12
N ASP A 117 -16.79 -3.47 20.07
CA ASP A 117 -18.25 -3.38 20.10
C ASP A 117 -18.92 -4.75 19.80
N ASP A 118 -18.12 -5.80 19.66
CA ASP A 118 -18.56 -7.18 19.52
C ASP A 118 -18.73 -7.84 20.89
N ILE A 119 -19.99 -8.22 21.19
CA ILE A 119 -20.33 -8.81 22.47
C ILE A 119 -20.31 -10.34 22.33
N SER A 120 -19.62 -11.02 23.26
CA SER A 120 -19.61 -12.48 23.33
C SER A 120 -21.03 -13.04 23.49
N ALA A 121 -21.32 -14.14 22.78
CA ALA A 121 -22.40 -15.09 23.02
C ALA A 121 -23.79 -14.84 22.44
N THR A 122 -23.98 -14.02 21.46
CA THR A 122 -25.11 -14.18 20.53
C THR A 122 -24.65 -14.92 19.27
N PRO A 123 -25.53 -15.62 18.53
CA PRO A 123 -25.10 -16.41 17.38
C PRO A 123 -24.20 -15.57 16.50
N ALA A 124 -23.04 -16.13 16.19
CA ALA A 124 -21.96 -15.47 15.45
C ALA A 124 -22.57 -14.63 14.31
N SER A 125 -22.35 -13.33 14.37
CA SER A 125 -22.68 -12.45 13.26
C SER A 125 -22.06 -13.05 12.00
N ALA A 126 -22.81 -13.13 10.91
CA ALA A 126 -22.28 -13.69 9.67
C ALA A 126 -21.05 -12.88 9.27
N ASN A 127 -19.99 -13.56 8.86
CA ASN A 127 -18.74 -12.91 8.44
C ASN A 127 -19.02 -11.78 7.42
N PRO A 128 -18.70 -10.53 7.73
CA PRO A 128 -19.14 -9.38 6.93
C PRO A 128 -18.55 -9.37 5.52
N VAL A 129 -17.41 -10.03 5.31
CA VAL A 129 -16.77 -10.07 3.98
C VAL A 129 -17.54 -10.95 2.98
N VAL A 130 -18.41 -11.84 3.46
CA VAL A 130 -19.28 -12.68 2.61
C VAL A 130 -20.75 -12.28 2.69
N SER A 131 -21.06 -11.13 3.30
CA SER A 131 -22.40 -10.58 3.36
C SER A 131 -22.94 -10.20 1.97
N SER A 132 -24.23 -10.28 1.78
CA SER A 132 -24.94 -9.73 0.61
C SER A 132 -25.09 -8.21 0.68
N ASP A 133 -24.84 -7.58 1.82
CA ASP A 133 -24.53 -6.16 1.89
C ASP A 133 -23.04 -5.99 1.57
N PHE A 134 -22.75 -5.54 0.35
CA PHE A 134 -21.38 -5.41 -0.14
C PHE A 134 -20.64 -4.18 0.41
N SER A 135 -21.22 -3.43 1.33
CA SER A 135 -20.60 -2.24 1.93
C SER A 135 -19.26 -2.57 2.58
N PHE A 136 -19.21 -3.61 3.39
CA PHE A 136 -17.97 -4.05 4.04
C PHE A 136 -16.95 -4.53 3.00
N PHE A 137 -17.36 -5.38 2.06
CA PHE A 137 -16.45 -5.90 1.04
C PHE A 137 -15.81 -4.78 0.21
N VAL A 138 -16.62 -3.84 -0.29
CA VAL A 138 -16.11 -2.72 -1.11
C VAL A 138 -15.14 -1.86 -0.30
N ARG A 139 -15.52 -1.47 0.92
CA ARG A 139 -14.63 -0.69 1.80
C ARG A 139 -13.31 -1.44 2.05
N GLN A 140 -13.38 -2.74 2.32
CA GLN A 140 -12.21 -3.55 2.60
C GLN A 140 -11.26 -3.64 1.40
N GLN A 141 -11.77 -3.65 0.15
CA GLN A 141 -10.90 -3.58 -1.03
C GLN A 141 -10.09 -2.26 -1.06
N TYR A 142 -10.69 -1.12 -0.69
CA TYR A 142 -9.94 0.14 -0.58
C TYR A 142 -8.87 0.09 0.50
N LEU A 143 -9.19 -0.47 1.66
CA LEU A 143 -8.23 -0.61 2.77
C LEU A 143 -7.10 -1.59 2.43
N ASP A 144 -7.43 -2.72 1.81
CA ASP A 144 -6.48 -3.78 1.51
C ASP A 144 -5.50 -3.40 0.39
N PHE A 145 -5.98 -2.67 -0.63
CA PHE A 145 -5.17 -2.42 -1.82
C PHE A 145 -4.71 -0.97 -1.98
N PHE A 146 -5.48 -0.02 -1.48
CA PHE A 146 -5.10 1.40 -1.57
C PHE A 146 -4.63 1.99 -0.23
N GLY A 147 -4.93 1.32 0.90
CA GLY A 147 -4.59 1.80 2.25
C GLY A 147 -5.29 3.12 2.59
N ARG A 148 -6.51 3.31 2.08
CA ARG A 148 -7.33 4.49 2.34
C ARG A 148 -8.82 4.16 2.36
N GLU A 149 -9.62 5.03 2.95
CA GLU A 149 -11.06 4.96 2.84
C GLU A 149 -11.52 5.22 1.39
N PRO A 150 -12.64 4.61 0.98
CA PRO A 150 -13.26 4.91 -0.31
C PRO A 150 -13.75 6.37 -0.37
N ASP A 151 -13.60 6.98 -1.51
CA ASP A 151 -14.36 8.17 -1.82
C ASP A 151 -15.84 7.81 -2.06
N PRO A 152 -16.81 8.72 -1.76
CA PRO A 152 -18.23 8.39 -1.84
C PRO A 152 -18.70 7.94 -3.23
N ALA A 153 -18.14 8.49 -4.30
CA ALA A 153 -18.53 8.15 -5.67
C ALA A 153 -18.00 6.77 -6.06
N GLY A 154 -16.73 6.47 -5.78
CA GLY A 154 -16.13 5.17 -6.02
C GLY A 154 -16.80 4.06 -5.20
N PHE A 155 -17.11 4.33 -3.92
CA PHE A 155 -17.85 3.40 -3.08
C PHE A 155 -19.22 3.06 -3.68
N ALA A 156 -20.00 4.08 -4.02
CA ALA A 156 -21.34 3.89 -4.59
C ALA A 156 -21.29 3.14 -5.93
N ALA A 157 -20.30 3.43 -6.78
CA ALA A 157 -20.14 2.76 -8.07
C ALA A 157 -19.84 1.26 -7.92
N TRP A 158 -18.88 0.90 -7.05
CA TRP A 158 -18.53 -0.49 -6.83
C TRP A 158 -19.61 -1.28 -6.11
N LYS A 159 -20.23 -0.68 -5.07
CA LYS A 159 -21.37 -1.31 -4.40
C LYS A 159 -22.51 -1.51 -5.37
N GLY A 160 -22.89 -0.50 -6.16
CA GLY A 160 -23.92 -0.61 -7.18
C GLY A 160 -23.62 -1.66 -8.25
N THR A 161 -22.35 -1.86 -8.62
CA THR A 161 -21.94 -2.94 -9.52
C THR A 161 -22.27 -4.31 -8.94
N LEU A 162 -22.01 -4.52 -7.65
CA LEU A 162 -22.28 -5.79 -6.95
C LEU A 162 -23.77 -5.99 -6.66
N ASP A 163 -24.47 -4.94 -6.19
CA ASP A 163 -25.91 -4.99 -5.87
C ASP A 163 -26.75 -5.34 -7.11
N ASN A 164 -26.33 -4.92 -8.30
CA ASN A 164 -27.02 -5.20 -9.55
C ASN A 164 -26.47 -6.44 -10.28
N CYS A 165 -25.53 -7.17 -9.69
CA CYS A 165 -24.96 -8.35 -10.30
C CYS A 165 -25.89 -9.57 -10.11
N PRO A 166 -26.27 -10.31 -11.18
CA PRO A 166 -27.16 -11.47 -11.06
C PRO A 166 -26.65 -12.57 -10.14
N ASP A 167 -25.32 -12.75 -10.07
CA ASP A 167 -24.70 -13.75 -9.20
C ASP A 167 -23.35 -13.22 -8.70
N PRO A 168 -23.35 -12.35 -7.68
CA PRO A 168 -22.14 -11.65 -7.23
C PRO A 168 -21.12 -12.57 -6.53
N PHE A 169 -21.53 -13.76 -6.10
CA PHE A 169 -20.66 -14.73 -5.43
C PHE A 169 -20.08 -15.80 -6.36
N ASN A 170 -20.55 -15.85 -7.61
CA ASN A 170 -20.06 -16.83 -8.57
C ASN A 170 -18.66 -16.52 -9.05
N ALA A 171 -17.76 -17.45 -8.85
CA ALA A 171 -16.37 -17.34 -9.27
C ALA A 171 -16.07 -18.04 -10.60
N SER A 172 -17.07 -18.64 -11.25
CA SER A 172 -16.88 -19.34 -12.54
C SER A 172 -16.43 -18.38 -13.63
N ARG A 173 -15.50 -18.81 -14.47
CA ARG A 173 -14.99 -18.03 -15.62
C ARG A 173 -16.05 -17.79 -16.70
N THR A 174 -17.04 -18.66 -16.77
CA THR A 174 -18.09 -18.65 -17.81
C THR A 174 -19.41 -18.10 -17.31
N SER A 175 -19.46 -17.55 -16.09
CA SER A 175 -20.66 -16.97 -15.53
C SER A 175 -21.08 -15.70 -16.27
N VAL A 176 -22.39 -15.48 -16.39
CA VAL A 176 -22.97 -14.20 -16.83
C VAL A 176 -22.56 -13.05 -15.91
N SER A 177 -22.18 -13.35 -14.68
CA SER A 177 -21.69 -12.41 -13.66
C SER A 177 -20.19 -12.12 -13.74
N ALA A 178 -19.46 -12.68 -14.71
CA ALA A 178 -18.00 -12.60 -14.77
C ALA A 178 -17.41 -11.18 -14.93
N ASN A 179 -18.24 -10.17 -15.12
CA ASN A 179 -17.82 -8.77 -15.21
C ASN A 179 -18.28 -7.90 -14.02
N CYS A 180 -19.16 -8.41 -13.15
CA CYS A 180 -19.75 -7.66 -12.05
C CYS A 180 -19.62 -8.34 -10.69
N ASP A 181 -19.22 -9.62 -10.64
CA ASP A 181 -19.03 -10.36 -9.41
C ASP A 181 -17.85 -9.85 -8.55
N ARG A 182 -17.76 -10.33 -7.32
CA ARG A 182 -16.72 -9.93 -6.35
C ARG A 182 -15.31 -10.14 -6.89
N VAL A 183 -15.07 -11.23 -7.63
CA VAL A 183 -13.75 -11.52 -8.22
C VAL A 183 -13.40 -10.48 -9.29
N SER A 184 -14.36 -10.10 -10.12
CA SER A 184 -14.18 -9.07 -11.14
C SER A 184 -13.96 -7.69 -10.55
N VAL A 185 -14.74 -7.32 -9.53
CA VAL A 185 -14.55 -6.06 -8.81
C VAL A 185 -13.15 -6.02 -8.20
N SER A 186 -12.76 -7.04 -7.45
CA SER A 186 -11.44 -7.09 -6.84
C SER A 186 -10.30 -7.07 -7.88
N THR A 187 -10.44 -7.80 -8.99
CA THR A 187 -9.46 -7.76 -10.09
C THR A 187 -9.28 -6.35 -10.65
N LYS A 188 -10.35 -5.57 -10.72
CA LYS A 188 -10.29 -4.18 -11.19
C LYS A 188 -9.56 -3.24 -10.24
N PHE A 189 -9.60 -3.50 -8.91
CA PHE A 189 -8.76 -2.78 -7.96
C PHE A 189 -7.27 -2.96 -8.25
N PHE A 190 -6.81 -4.19 -8.50
CA PHE A 190 -5.42 -4.48 -8.85
C PHE A 190 -4.97 -3.89 -10.19
N ARG A 191 -5.88 -3.74 -11.13
CA ARG A 191 -5.60 -3.18 -12.45
C ARG A 191 -5.95 -1.70 -12.56
N SER A 192 -6.26 -1.06 -11.45
CA SER A 192 -6.47 0.38 -11.44
C SER A 192 -5.15 1.12 -11.59
N GLN A 193 -5.22 2.27 -12.25
CA GLN A 193 -4.05 3.15 -12.36
C GLN A 193 -3.51 3.54 -10.97
N GLU A 194 -4.38 3.76 -9.99
CA GLU A 194 -3.98 4.08 -8.62
C GLU A 194 -3.10 2.98 -8.02
N PHE A 195 -3.47 1.71 -8.21
CA PHE A 195 -2.68 0.59 -7.70
C PHE A 195 -1.35 0.43 -8.43
N GLU A 196 -1.34 0.53 -9.76
CA GLU A 196 -0.11 0.42 -10.56
C GLU A 196 0.89 1.52 -10.22
N LEU A 197 0.41 2.77 -10.12
CA LEU A 197 1.26 3.92 -9.82
C LEU A 197 1.78 3.93 -8.38
N LYS A 198 1.14 3.22 -7.46
CA LYS A 198 1.50 3.15 -6.04
C LYS A 198 2.16 1.83 -5.69
N GLY A 199 1.44 0.72 -5.80
CA GLY A 199 1.91 -0.61 -5.42
C GLY A 199 3.01 -1.13 -6.33
N GLY A 200 2.80 -1.11 -7.64
CA GLY A 200 3.78 -1.52 -8.63
C GLY A 200 5.05 -0.66 -8.59
N TYR A 201 4.87 0.66 -8.43
CA TYR A 201 6.00 1.58 -8.29
C TYR A 201 6.90 1.24 -7.10
N VAL A 202 6.31 1.11 -5.89
CA VAL A 202 7.08 0.75 -4.69
C VAL A 202 7.71 -0.63 -4.82
N PHE A 203 6.97 -1.61 -5.32
CA PHE A 203 7.46 -2.96 -5.56
C PHE A 203 8.71 -2.96 -6.45
N ASN A 204 8.68 -2.23 -7.56
CA ASN A 204 9.78 -2.13 -8.49
C ASN A 204 11.04 -1.52 -7.86
N PHE A 205 10.90 -0.60 -6.89
CA PHE A 205 12.07 -0.07 -6.16
C PHE A 205 12.84 -1.17 -5.43
N TYR A 206 12.15 -2.09 -4.76
CA TYR A 206 12.78 -3.23 -4.08
C TYR A 206 13.42 -4.19 -5.07
N ARG A 207 12.72 -4.48 -6.16
CA ARG A 207 13.20 -5.38 -7.19
C ARG A 207 14.44 -4.83 -7.89
N VAL A 208 14.40 -3.57 -8.32
CA VAL A 208 15.54 -2.89 -8.97
C VAL A 208 16.70 -2.76 -8.01
N SER A 209 16.46 -2.30 -6.78
CA SER A 209 17.54 -1.98 -5.85
C SER A 209 18.15 -3.22 -5.19
N PHE A 210 17.33 -4.18 -4.76
CA PHE A 210 17.78 -5.29 -3.93
C PHE A 210 17.68 -6.67 -4.62
N GLY A 211 16.95 -6.77 -5.74
CA GLY A 211 16.73 -8.06 -6.45
C GLY A 211 15.83 -9.03 -5.67
N ARG A 212 15.21 -8.58 -4.59
CA ARG A 212 14.31 -9.38 -3.74
C ARG A 212 12.90 -8.82 -3.73
N LEU A 213 11.94 -9.62 -3.29
CA LEU A 213 10.62 -9.11 -2.94
C LEU A 213 10.73 -8.16 -1.73
N PRO A 214 9.88 -7.11 -1.66
CA PRO A 214 9.69 -6.39 -0.41
C PRO A 214 9.04 -7.31 0.62
N ARG A 215 9.28 -7.06 1.90
CA ARG A 215 8.51 -7.67 2.98
C ARG A 215 7.19 -6.92 3.17
N TYR A 216 6.19 -7.58 3.72
CA TYR A 216 4.93 -6.93 4.09
C TYR A 216 5.16 -5.69 4.97
N SER A 217 6.00 -5.82 5.99
CA SER A 217 6.36 -4.73 6.91
C SER A 217 7.13 -3.57 6.26
N GLU A 218 7.65 -3.75 5.06
CA GLU A 218 8.35 -2.73 4.29
C GLU A 218 7.41 -2.04 3.29
N ILE A 219 6.70 -2.85 2.48
CA ILE A 219 5.92 -2.32 1.36
C ILE A 219 4.67 -1.57 1.82
N ILE A 220 3.99 -2.01 2.88
CA ILE A 220 2.75 -1.39 3.34
C ILE A 220 2.97 0.04 3.82
N PRO A 221 3.92 0.35 4.74
CA PRO A 221 4.19 1.74 5.12
C PRO A 221 4.74 2.57 3.95
N ASP A 222 5.48 1.97 3.02
CA ASP A 222 5.96 2.67 1.84
C ASP A 222 4.82 3.06 0.91
N MET A 223 3.91 2.14 0.61
CA MET A 223 2.69 2.43 -0.15
C MET A 223 1.80 3.47 0.55
N ALA A 224 1.61 3.33 1.86
CA ALA A 224 0.83 4.29 2.65
C ALA A 224 1.42 5.71 2.56
N SER A 225 2.75 5.84 2.52
CA SER A 225 3.44 7.14 2.37
C SER A 225 3.14 7.85 1.05
N LEU A 226 2.69 7.12 0.02
CA LEU A 226 2.30 7.66 -1.29
C LEU A 226 0.82 8.03 -1.39
N THR A 227 0.01 7.77 -0.37
CA THR A 227 -1.41 8.13 -0.41
C THR A 227 -1.57 9.66 -0.48
N ALA A 228 -2.23 10.14 -1.52
CA ALA A 228 -2.37 11.56 -1.84
C ALA A 228 -3.82 11.89 -2.20
N THR A 229 -4.17 13.17 -2.09
CA THR A 229 -5.51 13.69 -2.39
C THR A 229 -5.63 14.25 -3.81
N ASN A 230 -4.49 14.48 -4.46
CA ASN A 230 -4.39 14.97 -5.83
C ASN A 230 -3.02 14.62 -6.45
N ASP A 231 -2.91 14.81 -7.77
CA ASP A 231 -1.72 14.45 -8.53
C ASP A 231 -0.46 15.21 -8.11
N ALA A 232 -0.58 16.50 -7.80
CA ALA A 232 0.58 17.30 -7.37
C ALA A 232 1.17 16.78 -6.06
N GLU A 233 0.32 16.50 -5.07
CA GLU A 233 0.73 15.88 -3.81
C GLU A 233 1.32 14.49 -4.04
N PHE A 234 0.76 13.72 -4.97
CA PHE A 234 1.28 12.39 -5.31
C PHE A 234 2.70 12.45 -5.89
N PHE A 235 2.98 13.40 -6.79
CA PHE A 235 4.33 13.61 -7.32
C PHE A 235 5.34 13.98 -6.24
N ASP A 236 4.95 14.90 -5.35
CA ASP A 236 5.82 15.31 -4.24
C ASP A 236 6.14 14.12 -3.32
N LYS A 237 5.14 13.30 -3.01
CA LYS A 237 5.30 12.09 -2.20
C LYS A 237 6.17 11.05 -2.89
N LYS A 238 6.01 10.82 -4.20
CA LYS A 238 6.90 9.94 -4.97
C LYS A 238 8.34 10.43 -4.98
N ALA A 239 8.56 11.72 -5.12
CA ALA A 239 9.90 12.32 -5.06
C ALA A 239 10.52 12.14 -3.67
N ALA A 240 9.77 12.42 -2.61
CA ALA A 240 10.19 12.24 -1.22
C ALA A 240 10.50 10.76 -0.90
N PHE A 241 9.65 9.84 -1.34
CA PHE A 241 9.87 8.41 -1.22
C PHE A 241 11.17 7.99 -1.90
N THR A 242 11.35 8.38 -3.17
CA THR A 242 12.55 8.06 -3.95
C THR A 242 13.82 8.50 -3.22
N TYR A 243 13.82 9.73 -2.70
CA TYR A 243 14.97 10.25 -1.96
C TYR A 243 15.21 9.48 -0.65
N SER A 244 14.14 9.24 0.13
CA SER A 244 14.26 8.53 1.41
C SER A 244 14.66 7.06 1.24
N PHE A 245 14.24 6.42 0.14
CA PHE A 245 14.55 5.02 -0.14
C PHE A 245 16.05 4.79 -0.32
N VAL A 246 16.72 5.65 -1.09
CA VAL A 246 18.17 5.53 -1.31
C VAL A 246 19.01 5.92 -0.09
N GLN A 247 18.42 6.53 0.93
CA GLN A 247 19.08 6.81 2.21
C GLN A 247 19.06 5.63 3.18
N ARG A 248 18.31 4.57 2.86
CA ARG A 248 18.21 3.37 3.71
C ARG A 248 19.57 2.68 3.82
N GLN A 249 19.85 2.15 5.01
CA GLN A 249 21.15 1.52 5.27
C GLN A 249 21.43 0.35 4.32
N GLU A 250 20.41 -0.45 3.98
CA GLU A 250 20.53 -1.57 3.02
C GLU A 250 21.00 -1.07 1.63
N PHE A 251 20.41 0.02 1.14
CA PHE A 251 20.80 0.61 -0.14
C PHE A 251 22.23 1.18 -0.10
N ARG A 252 22.53 1.92 0.94
CA ARG A 252 23.85 2.55 1.12
C ARG A 252 24.96 1.52 1.23
N ASN A 253 24.73 0.44 1.97
CA ASN A 253 25.70 -0.66 2.09
C ASN A 253 26.03 -1.31 0.74
N LEU A 254 25.07 -1.38 -0.19
CA LEU A 254 25.26 -1.98 -1.51
C LEU A 254 25.94 -1.04 -2.50
N TYR A 255 25.67 0.27 -2.40
CA TYR A 255 25.95 1.18 -3.50
C TYR A 255 26.85 2.37 -3.17
N ASP A 256 26.97 2.83 -1.93
CA ASP A 256 27.72 4.06 -1.62
C ASP A 256 29.21 3.98 -2.05
N VAL A 257 29.81 2.80 -1.96
CA VAL A 257 31.23 2.58 -2.34
C VAL A 257 31.42 2.31 -3.84
N ARG A 258 30.35 2.16 -4.63
CA ARG A 258 30.47 1.85 -6.06
C ARG A 258 30.66 3.12 -6.89
N PRO A 259 31.59 3.15 -7.85
CA PRO A 259 31.62 4.17 -8.90
C PRO A 259 30.29 4.19 -9.69
N ASN A 260 29.94 5.34 -10.28
CA ASN A 260 28.65 5.50 -10.96
C ASN A 260 28.40 4.48 -12.08
N ALA A 261 29.41 4.12 -12.86
CA ALA A 261 29.27 3.08 -13.89
C ALA A 261 28.90 1.72 -13.27
N GLN A 262 29.61 1.28 -12.23
CA GLN A 262 29.32 0.03 -11.54
C GLN A 262 27.97 0.05 -10.81
N PHE A 263 27.53 1.21 -10.36
CA PHE A 263 26.19 1.39 -9.80
C PHE A 263 25.10 1.17 -10.85
N VAL A 264 25.24 1.81 -12.03
CA VAL A 264 24.31 1.63 -13.15
C VAL A 264 24.30 0.18 -13.63
N ASP A 265 25.48 -0.41 -13.82
CA ASP A 265 25.61 -1.81 -14.25
C ASP A 265 24.93 -2.76 -13.27
N ALA A 266 25.17 -2.60 -11.96
CA ALA A 266 24.57 -3.47 -10.94
C ALA A 266 23.04 -3.44 -10.93
N LEU A 267 22.41 -2.33 -11.29
CA LEU A 267 20.96 -2.22 -11.40
C LEU A 267 20.43 -2.81 -12.72
N MET A 268 21.08 -2.50 -13.84
CA MET A 268 20.63 -2.91 -15.17
C MET A 268 20.91 -4.38 -15.48
N ASP A 269 21.97 -4.96 -14.92
CA ASP A 269 22.33 -6.37 -15.11
C ASP A 269 21.27 -7.32 -14.54
N ARG A 270 20.54 -6.91 -13.50
CA ARG A 270 19.43 -7.70 -12.94
C ARG A 270 18.38 -8.07 -13.97
N TYR A 271 18.21 -7.22 -14.98
CA TYR A 271 17.23 -7.39 -16.05
C TYR A 271 17.87 -7.59 -17.42
N SER A 272 19.19 -7.76 -17.47
CA SER A 272 19.97 -7.88 -18.73
C SER A 272 19.72 -6.70 -19.70
N LEU A 273 19.45 -5.49 -19.16
CA LEU A 273 19.09 -4.31 -19.95
C LEU A 273 20.31 -3.59 -20.48
N GLN A 274 20.23 -3.09 -21.71
CA GLN A 274 21.20 -2.17 -22.33
C GLN A 274 20.68 -0.72 -22.32
N GLN A 275 19.38 -0.58 -22.32
CA GLN A 275 18.68 0.71 -22.29
C GLN A 275 17.33 0.57 -21.57
N ILE A 276 16.74 1.67 -21.17
CA ILE A 276 15.41 1.75 -20.58
C ILE A 276 14.60 2.84 -21.27
N THR A 277 13.28 2.63 -21.36
CA THR A 277 12.30 3.63 -21.77
C THR A 277 11.49 4.04 -20.54
N THR A 278 11.65 5.29 -20.10
CA THR A 278 11.13 5.77 -18.82
C THR A 278 10.53 7.17 -18.95
N PRO A 279 9.56 7.55 -18.11
CA PRO A 279 9.22 8.96 -17.92
C PRO A 279 10.48 9.78 -17.63
N ASN A 280 10.57 10.99 -18.16
CA ASN A 280 11.75 11.82 -17.98
C ASN A 280 11.94 12.13 -16.47
N PRO A 281 13.00 11.65 -15.82
CA PRO A 281 13.19 11.83 -14.37
C PRO A 281 13.52 13.26 -13.95
N ALA A 282 13.77 14.16 -14.89
CA ALA A 282 13.96 15.59 -14.65
C ALA A 282 12.63 16.37 -14.62
N THR A 283 11.53 15.76 -15.03
CA THR A 283 10.17 16.34 -14.99
C THR A 283 9.33 15.62 -13.94
N PRO A 284 8.21 16.23 -13.48
CA PRO A 284 7.22 15.52 -12.70
C PRO A 284 6.80 14.22 -13.41
N ASP A 285 6.44 13.21 -12.60
CA ASP A 285 5.99 11.92 -13.12
C ASP A 285 4.80 12.10 -14.05
N ASP A 286 5.06 11.95 -15.33
CA ASP A 286 4.03 11.93 -16.36
C ASP A 286 3.93 10.49 -16.87
N THR A 287 2.73 9.91 -16.74
CA THR A 287 2.40 8.61 -17.32
C THR A 287 2.14 8.70 -18.83
N SER A 288 2.12 9.91 -19.40
CA SER A 288 1.92 10.08 -20.84
C SER A 288 3.12 9.55 -21.62
N GLN A 289 2.84 8.86 -22.72
CA GLN A 289 3.88 8.36 -23.62
C GLN A 289 4.71 9.49 -24.26
N ALA A 290 4.15 10.72 -24.30
CA ALA A 290 4.81 11.88 -24.90
C ALA A 290 6.05 12.36 -24.14
N ASN A 291 6.13 12.09 -22.85
CA ASN A 291 7.24 12.51 -21.99
C ASN A 291 8.24 11.39 -21.68
N LYS A 292 8.13 10.24 -22.36
CA LYS A 292 9.09 9.14 -22.20
C LYS A 292 10.35 9.38 -23.01
N ILE A 293 11.48 9.05 -22.39
CA ILE A 293 12.81 9.11 -23.01
C ILE A 293 13.47 7.74 -22.92
N THR A 294 14.36 7.45 -23.86
CA THR A 294 15.22 6.28 -23.83
C THR A 294 16.58 6.68 -23.28
N LEU A 295 17.09 5.92 -22.32
CA LEU A 295 18.37 6.10 -21.66
C LEU A 295 19.17 4.80 -21.72
N THR A 296 20.39 4.88 -22.26
CA THR A 296 21.35 3.78 -22.24
C THR A 296 22.15 3.77 -20.93
N ARG A 297 22.91 2.70 -20.67
CA ARG A 297 23.86 2.66 -19.53
C ARG A 297 24.84 3.83 -19.57
N ALA A 298 25.35 4.16 -20.77
CA ALA A 298 26.26 5.27 -20.96
C ALA A 298 25.60 6.62 -20.63
N ASP A 299 24.33 6.83 -21.05
CA ASP A 299 23.59 8.03 -20.74
C ASP A 299 23.41 8.21 -19.23
N LEU A 300 22.96 7.15 -18.54
CA LEU A 300 22.76 7.16 -17.09
C LEU A 300 24.07 7.48 -16.34
N THR A 301 25.17 6.81 -16.74
CA THR A 301 26.50 7.04 -16.16
C THR A 301 27.01 8.45 -16.42
N SER A 302 26.85 8.96 -17.65
CA SER A 302 27.25 10.32 -18.02
C SER A 302 26.47 11.37 -17.23
N ARG A 303 25.16 11.21 -17.08
CA ARG A 303 24.30 12.11 -16.31
C ARG A 303 24.64 12.11 -14.82
N LEU A 304 24.97 10.96 -14.24
CA LEU A 304 25.47 10.86 -12.86
C LEU A 304 26.81 11.58 -12.69
N ASN A 305 27.77 11.38 -13.60
CA ASN A 305 29.07 12.00 -13.53
C ASN A 305 29.00 13.52 -13.75
N GLY A 306 28.12 13.97 -14.62
CA GLY A 306 27.84 15.38 -14.88
C GLY A 306 26.93 16.07 -13.86
N GLY A 307 26.45 15.35 -12.85
CA GLY A 307 25.56 15.91 -11.81
C GLY A 307 24.16 16.31 -12.30
N THR A 308 23.76 15.92 -13.52
CA THR A 308 22.44 16.20 -14.08
C THR A 308 21.37 15.18 -13.67
N MET A 309 21.79 14.08 -13.06
CA MET A 309 20.93 13.10 -12.36
C MET A 309 21.58 12.68 -11.05
N THR A 310 20.76 12.38 -10.08
CA THR A 310 21.16 11.74 -8.81
C THR A 310 20.97 10.23 -8.88
N ARG A 311 21.60 9.46 -7.98
CA ARG A 311 21.36 8.02 -7.86
C ARG A 311 19.90 7.69 -7.57
N ALA A 312 19.21 8.52 -6.78
CA ALA A 312 17.79 8.41 -6.54
C ALA A 312 16.98 8.48 -7.85
N GLN A 313 17.29 9.43 -8.71
CA GLN A 313 16.64 9.58 -10.01
C GLN A 313 16.95 8.43 -10.97
N VAL A 314 18.13 7.83 -10.91
CA VAL A 314 18.46 6.62 -11.69
C VAL A 314 17.63 5.43 -11.23
N VAL A 315 17.51 5.18 -9.92
CA VAL A 315 16.63 4.11 -9.39
C VAL A 315 15.20 4.35 -9.80
N ARG A 316 14.70 5.59 -9.69
CA ARG A 316 13.36 5.97 -10.12
C ARG A 316 13.15 5.72 -11.61
N ALA A 317 14.12 6.08 -12.45
CA ALA A 317 14.03 5.86 -13.89
C ALA A 317 13.91 4.38 -14.25
N LEU A 318 14.69 3.51 -13.59
CA LEU A 318 14.58 2.06 -13.78
C LEU A 318 13.26 1.51 -13.25
N ALA A 319 12.85 1.88 -12.03
CA ALA A 319 11.62 1.39 -11.41
C ALA A 319 10.35 1.79 -12.21
N ASN A 320 10.39 2.93 -12.89
CA ASN A 320 9.31 3.42 -13.77
C ASN A 320 9.47 3.00 -15.25
N SER A 321 10.53 2.28 -15.60
CA SER A 321 10.76 1.92 -17.00
C SER A 321 9.76 0.88 -17.50
N ASN A 322 9.49 0.92 -18.80
CA ASN A 322 8.62 -0.06 -19.45
C ASN A 322 9.17 -1.48 -19.28
N GLU A 323 10.47 -1.62 -19.38
CA GLU A 323 11.18 -2.90 -19.35
C GLU A 323 11.05 -3.57 -17.97
N VAL A 324 11.31 -2.81 -16.88
CA VAL A 324 11.16 -3.32 -15.52
C VAL A 324 9.69 -3.56 -15.19
N SER A 325 8.81 -2.64 -15.56
CA SER A 325 7.37 -2.80 -15.31
C SER A 325 6.82 -4.05 -16.00
N ALA A 326 7.24 -4.32 -17.23
CA ALA A 326 6.84 -5.53 -17.95
C ALA A 326 7.42 -6.82 -17.31
N ALA A 327 8.70 -6.79 -16.92
CA ALA A 327 9.36 -7.93 -16.29
C ALA A 327 8.76 -8.30 -14.93
N GLU A 328 8.33 -7.31 -14.15
CA GLU A 328 7.84 -7.52 -12.80
C GLU A 328 6.30 -7.55 -12.68
N ALA A 329 5.55 -7.37 -13.76
CA ALA A 329 4.10 -7.28 -13.74
C ALA A 329 3.43 -8.47 -13.03
N ASN A 330 3.77 -9.70 -13.41
CA ASN A 330 3.21 -10.90 -12.82
C ASN A 330 3.72 -11.14 -11.39
N SER A 331 5.00 -10.90 -11.13
CA SER A 331 5.63 -11.02 -9.82
C SER A 331 5.00 -10.04 -8.81
N SER A 332 4.85 -8.79 -9.22
CA SER A 332 4.17 -7.76 -8.44
C SER A 332 2.72 -8.15 -8.16
N PHE A 333 1.99 -8.60 -9.19
CA PHE A 333 0.60 -8.99 -9.04
C PHE A 333 0.41 -10.13 -8.03
N VAL A 334 1.25 -11.19 -8.09
CA VAL A 334 1.21 -12.30 -7.12
C VAL A 334 1.53 -11.82 -5.72
N ALA A 335 2.62 -11.07 -5.53
CA ALA A 335 3.02 -10.58 -4.21
C ALA A 335 1.92 -9.73 -3.57
N MET A 336 1.26 -8.88 -4.36
CA MET A 336 0.21 -8.00 -3.87
C MET A 336 -1.05 -8.75 -3.41
N GLN A 337 -1.30 -9.99 -3.89
CA GLN A 337 -2.37 -10.82 -3.32
C GLN A 337 -2.08 -11.20 -1.86
N TYR A 338 -0.83 -11.59 -1.58
CA TYR A 338 -0.39 -11.88 -0.22
C TYR A 338 -0.45 -10.64 0.67
N PHE A 339 0.04 -9.52 0.17
CA PHE A 339 0.07 -8.27 0.95
C PHE A 339 -1.33 -7.69 1.20
N GLY A 340 -2.21 -7.72 0.21
CA GLY A 340 -3.56 -7.20 0.31
C GLY A 340 -4.46 -8.13 1.12
N TYR A 341 -4.68 -9.34 0.65
CA TYR A 341 -5.62 -10.25 1.30
C TYR A 341 -5.09 -10.84 2.60
N LEU A 342 -3.86 -11.38 2.58
CA LEU A 342 -3.34 -12.18 3.70
C LEU A 342 -2.54 -11.37 4.71
N ARG A 343 -2.16 -10.14 4.35
CA ARG A 343 -1.40 -9.23 5.21
C ARG A 343 -0.12 -9.85 5.77
N ARG A 344 0.61 -10.58 4.94
CA ARG A 344 1.88 -11.22 5.28
C ARG A 344 2.79 -11.36 4.07
N ASP A 345 4.03 -11.76 4.33
CA ASP A 345 4.97 -12.13 3.28
C ASP A 345 4.47 -13.36 2.53
N PRO A 346 4.70 -13.43 1.20
CA PRO A 346 4.49 -14.65 0.45
C PRO A 346 5.38 -15.78 1.00
N ASP A 347 4.81 -16.97 1.20
CA ASP A 347 5.62 -18.18 1.30
C ASP A 347 6.18 -18.54 -0.09
N GLN A 348 7.44 -18.99 -0.14
CA GLN A 348 8.14 -19.21 -1.40
C GLN A 348 7.40 -20.21 -2.30
N GLY A 349 6.91 -21.32 -1.73
CA GLY A 349 6.24 -22.37 -2.51
C GLY A 349 4.94 -21.88 -3.15
N GLY A 350 4.12 -21.19 -2.39
CA GLY A 350 2.87 -20.60 -2.87
C GLY A 350 3.11 -19.50 -3.90
N PHE A 351 4.09 -18.62 -3.65
CA PHE A 351 4.47 -17.57 -4.59
C PHE A 351 4.90 -18.15 -5.94
N ASP A 352 5.82 -19.12 -5.96
CA ASP A 352 6.35 -19.73 -7.17
C ASP A 352 5.25 -20.48 -7.93
N ALA A 353 4.33 -21.15 -7.22
CA ALA A 353 3.21 -21.85 -7.84
C ALA A 353 2.27 -20.88 -8.55
N TRP A 354 1.86 -19.79 -7.89
CA TRP A 354 1.00 -18.78 -8.50
C TRP A 354 1.68 -18.03 -9.65
N LEU A 355 2.95 -17.67 -9.47
CA LEU A 355 3.70 -16.98 -10.52
C LEU A 355 3.80 -17.84 -11.77
N ARG A 356 4.08 -19.14 -11.62
CA ARG A 356 4.08 -20.10 -12.74
C ARG A 356 2.72 -20.17 -13.41
N THR A 357 1.64 -20.32 -12.62
CA THR A 357 0.27 -20.37 -13.14
C THR A 357 -0.06 -19.17 -14.01
N ILE A 358 0.31 -17.95 -13.58
CA ILE A 358 0.02 -16.73 -14.35
C ILE A 358 0.95 -16.57 -15.54
N ASN A 359 2.21 -16.99 -15.44
CA ASN A 359 3.13 -16.95 -16.57
C ASN A 359 2.69 -17.93 -17.69
N ASP A 360 2.21 -19.11 -17.30
CA ASP A 360 1.73 -20.13 -18.26
C ASP A 360 0.35 -19.76 -18.84
N ASN A 361 -0.50 -19.10 -18.05
CA ASN A 361 -1.82 -18.64 -18.47
C ASN A 361 -2.19 -17.27 -17.89
N PRO A 362 -1.77 -16.17 -18.54
CA PRO A 362 -2.09 -14.81 -18.07
C PRO A 362 -3.58 -14.49 -17.96
N ALA A 363 -4.44 -15.29 -18.58
CA ALA A 363 -5.90 -15.15 -18.44
C ALA A 363 -6.43 -15.70 -17.11
N ASP A 364 -5.65 -16.46 -16.35
CA ASP A 364 -6.07 -17.14 -15.13
C ASP A 364 -5.99 -16.32 -13.84
N ILE A 365 -5.91 -15.00 -13.99
CA ILE A 365 -5.95 -14.05 -12.88
C ILE A 365 -7.18 -14.26 -11.99
N ARG A 366 -8.34 -14.55 -12.58
CA ARG A 366 -9.57 -14.79 -11.82
C ARG A 366 -9.45 -15.95 -10.84
N SER A 367 -8.85 -17.06 -11.24
CA SER A 367 -8.68 -18.22 -10.35
C SER A 367 -7.80 -17.87 -9.16
N MET A 368 -6.74 -17.11 -9.36
CA MET A 368 -5.89 -16.66 -8.26
C MET A 368 -6.63 -15.71 -7.32
N VAL A 369 -7.23 -14.64 -7.84
CA VAL A 369 -7.99 -13.68 -7.02
C VAL A 369 -9.10 -14.39 -6.24
N ASN A 370 -9.82 -15.30 -6.90
CA ASN A 370 -10.83 -16.12 -6.23
C ASN A 370 -10.25 -17.00 -5.12
N GLY A 371 -9.09 -17.60 -5.35
CA GLY A 371 -8.40 -18.43 -4.36
C GLY A 371 -8.03 -17.64 -3.11
N PHE A 372 -7.46 -16.45 -3.26
CA PHE A 372 -7.12 -15.58 -2.13
C PHE A 372 -8.35 -15.04 -1.41
N MET A 373 -9.29 -14.46 -2.14
CA MET A 373 -10.49 -13.81 -1.59
C MET A 373 -11.41 -14.80 -0.84
N ASN A 374 -11.45 -16.05 -1.26
CA ASN A 374 -12.24 -17.11 -0.61
C ASN A 374 -11.39 -18.04 0.27
N SER A 375 -10.13 -17.73 0.51
CA SER A 375 -9.30 -18.50 1.43
C SER A 375 -9.82 -18.38 2.86
N THR A 376 -9.67 -19.47 3.63
CA THR A 376 -9.95 -19.47 5.07
C THR A 376 -9.13 -18.39 5.78
N GLU A 377 -7.86 -18.20 5.37
CA GLU A 377 -6.97 -17.20 5.97
C GLU A 377 -7.50 -15.76 5.80
N TYR A 378 -8.03 -15.42 4.62
CA TYR A 378 -8.62 -14.09 4.41
C TYR A 378 -9.91 -13.90 5.20
N ARG A 379 -10.79 -14.91 5.19
CA ARG A 379 -12.08 -14.83 5.89
C ARG A 379 -11.92 -14.76 7.40
N LEU A 380 -10.92 -15.48 7.96
CA LEU A 380 -10.59 -15.43 9.39
C LEU A 380 -10.07 -14.08 9.88
N ARG A 381 -9.86 -13.11 9.00
CA ARG A 381 -9.58 -11.74 9.42
C ARG A 381 -10.81 -11.00 9.96
N PHE A 382 -12.00 -11.45 9.62
CA PHE A 382 -13.23 -10.68 9.85
C PHE A 382 -14.33 -11.48 10.58
N GLY A 383 -14.15 -12.74 10.77
CA GLY A 383 -15.13 -13.64 11.40
C GLY A 383 -14.93 -15.09 11.00
N THR A 384 -15.80 -15.96 11.48
CA THR A 384 -15.78 -17.38 11.11
C THR A 384 -15.97 -17.54 9.59
N PRO A 385 -15.14 -18.35 8.91
CA PRO A 385 -15.15 -18.52 7.45
C PRO A 385 -16.47 -19.10 6.90
#